data_39aa0802ce919d7b3606660870dbbf58
#
_entry.id   39aa0802ce919d7b3606660870dbbf58
#
_cell.length_a   1.000
_cell.length_b   1.000
_cell.length_c   1.000
_cell.angle_alpha   90.00
_cell.angle_beta   90.00
_cell.angle_gamma   90.00
#
_symmetry.space_group_name_H-M   'P 1'
#
loop_
_entity.id
_entity.type
_entity.pdbx_description
1 polymer ?
#
loop_
_entity_poly.entity_id
_entity_poly.type
_entity_poly.pdbx_seq_one_letter_code
_entity_poly.pdbx_strand_id
1 'polypeptide(L)'
;MNHYFSNAKVWQNHCNNNTCEVLEYVVQQDHPLSKGWGSNTWSKYQKLLDLVREKSTHRKVDFLKYAFTTEVNDSPSLKTSNAIKDGLKQRKELFKNTDFIQEFPIVILACSNYFVNSGDTMEINNVFGVEYANICKIYTKYNWFYVHYNSNKTKMVIHTRNLNSNVKAELLEDLAKLIEEHLSKLKIQL
;
A
#
# COMPACT_ATOMS: atom_id res chain seq x y z
N MET A 1 5.32 1.88 -14.51
CA MET A 1 4.23 1.24 -13.73
C MET A 1 4.31 -0.24 -13.99
N ASN A 2 4.32 -1.06 -12.97
CA ASN A 2 4.43 -2.50 -13.15
C ASN A 2 3.04 -3.05 -13.57
N HIS A 3 2.80 -3.15 -14.85
CA HIS A 3 1.52 -3.60 -15.42
C HIS A 3 1.17 -5.06 -15.06
N TYR A 4 2.13 -5.84 -14.56
CA TYR A 4 1.90 -7.24 -14.22
C TYR A 4 0.86 -7.45 -13.11
N PHE A 5 0.73 -6.47 -12.21
CA PHE A 5 -0.21 -6.57 -11.09
C PHE A 5 -1.42 -5.62 -11.21
N SER A 6 -1.56 -4.94 -12.34
CA SER A 6 -2.74 -4.09 -12.59
C SER A 6 -4.00 -4.91 -12.84
N ASN A 7 -3.83 -6.13 -13.31
CA ASN A 7 -4.90 -7.06 -13.65
C ASN A 7 -5.00 -8.18 -12.61
N ALA A 8 -6.15 -8.31 -11.96
CA ALA A 8 -6.40 -9.31 -10.92
C ALA A 8 -6.12 -10.76 -11.39
N LYS A 9 -6.48 -11.07 -12.65
CA LYS A 9 -6.26 -12.40 -13.22
C LYS A 9 -4.77 -12.71 -13.45
N VAL A 10 -4.02 -11.73 -13.94
CA VAL A 10 -2.56 -11.87 -14.14
C VAL A 10 -1.87 -12.08 -12.79
N TRP A 11 -2.26 -11.32 -11.80
CA TRP A 11 -1.72 -11.44 -10.46
C TRP A 11 -2.08 -12.79 -9.81
N GLN A 12 -3.34 -13.22 -9.93
CA GLN A 12 -3.78 -14.52 -9.44
C GLN A 12 -3.01 -15.69 -10.09
N ASN A 13 -2.81 -15.63 -11.40
CA ASN A 13 -2.05 -16.65 -12.11
C ASN A 13 -0.58 -16.66 -11.64
N HIS A 14 0.01 -15.50 -11.42
CA HIS A 14 1.35 -15.37 -10.91
C HIS A 14 1.49 -16.00 -9.52
N CYS A 15 0.57 -15.74 -8.61
CA CYS A 15 0.56 -16.34 -7.27
C CYS A 15 0.33 -17.87 -7.31
N ASN A 16 -0.57 -18.33 -8.14
CA ASN A 16 -0.88 -19.77 -8.26
C ASN A 16 0.30 -20.59 -8.82
N ASN A 17 1.15 -19.98 -9.60
CA ASN A 17 2.35 -20.64 -10.17
C ASN A 17 3.56 -20.64 -9.23
N ASN A 18 3.42 -20.27 -7.97
CA ASN A 18 4.51 -20.14 -7.00
C ASN A 18 5.66 -19.21 -7.44
N THR A 19 5.43 -18.37 -8.44
CA THR A 19 6.39 -17.40 -8.95
C THR A 19 6.23 -16.04 -8.30
N CYS A 20 6.08 -16.02 -6.98
CA CYS A 20 6.02 -14.75 -6.20
C CYS A 20 7.39 -14.07 -6.10
N GLU A 21 8.20 -14.16 -7.14
CA GLU A 21 9.39 -13.34 -7.24
C GLU A 21 9.01 -11.87 -7.33
N VAL A 22 9.66 -11.07 -6.53
CA VAL A 22 9.57 -9.61 -6.64
C VAL A 22 10.22 -9.24 -7.97
N LEU A 23 9.39 -8.95 -8.98
CA LEU A 23 9.89 -8.49 -10.26
C LEU A 23 10.52 -7.11 -10.07
N GLU A 24 11.83 -7.03 -10.16
CA GLU A 24 12.51 -5.75 -10.26
C GLU A 24 12.12 -5.07 -11.57
N TYR A 25 11.34 -4.00 -11.46
CA TYR A 25 11.11 -3.15 -12.62
C TYR A 25 12.28 -2.16 -12.73
N VAL A 26 13.20 -2.46 -13.63
CA VAL A 26 14.30 -1.54 -13.97
C VAL A 26 13.79 -0.55 -15.01
N VAL A 27 13.59 0.70 -14.60
CA VAL A 27 13.31 1.80 -15.53
C VAL A 27 14.61 2.11 -16.27
N GLN A 28 14.62 1.91 -17.59
CA GLN A 28 15.75 2.27 -18.43
C GLN A 28 16.04 3.78 -18.38
N GLN A 29 17.30 4.18 -18.54
CA GLN A 29 17.72 5.57 -18.37
C GLN A 29 17.02 6.57 -19.29
N ASP A 30 16.61 6.14 -20.47
CA ASP A 30 15.90 6.93 -21.48
C ASP A 30 14.38 6.94 -21.30
N HIS A 31 13.84 6.13 -20.38
CA HIS A 31 12.42 6.07 -20.15
C HIS A 31 11.90 7.39 -19.55
N PRO A 32 10.76 7.93 -20.04
CA PRO A 32 10.21 9.20 -19.52
C PRO A 32 10.01 9.23 -18.00
N LEU A 33 9.80 8.07 -17.38
CA LEU A 33 9.65 7.93 -15.92
C LEU A 33 10.99 8.01 -15.17
N SER A 34 12.15 7.89 -15.85
CA SER A 34 13.46 7.94 -15.21
C SER A 34 13.75 9.31 -14.59
N LYS A 35 13.22 10.38 -15.16
CA LYS A 35 13.44 11.78 -14.72
C LYS A 35 12.70 12.18 -13.46
N GLY A 36 11.89 11.33 -12.88
CA GLY A 36 11.15 11.71 -11.67
C GLY A 36 10.27 10.58 -11.13
N TRP A 37 10.50 9.37 -11.58
CA TRP A 37 9.60 8.26 -11.24
C TRP A 37 8.14 8.68 -11.36
N GLY A 38 7.92 9.50 -12.39
CA GLY A 38 6.65 9.86 -12.99
C GLY A 38 5.65 10.52 -12.09
N SER A 39 5.78 10.50 -10.86
CA SER A 39 4.84 11.14 -10.01
C SER A 39 5.36 11.35 -8.60
N ASN A 40 4.80 12.33 -7.99
CA ASN A 40 4.96 12.58 -6.58
C ASN A 40 4.57 11.37 -5.70
N THR A 41 3.86 10.38 -6.21
CA THR A 41 3.44 9.18 -5.47
C THR A 41 4.63 8.27 -5.14
N TRP A 42 5.41 7.89 -6.14
CA TRP A 42 6.56 7.00 -5.94
C TRP A 42 7.63 7.62 -5.05
N SER A 43 7.87 8.92 -5.18
CA SER A 43 8.78 9.65 -4.30
C SER A 43 8.29 9.68 -2.86
N LYS A 44 6.98 9.65 -2.61
CA LYS A 44 6.42 9.58 -1.26
C LYS A 44 6.54 8.18 -0.65
N TYR A 45 6.38 7.13 -1.44
CA TYR A 45 6.63 5.77 -0.97
C TYR A 45 8.10 5.56 -0.64
N GLN A 46 9.02 6.07 -1.47
CA GLN A 46 10.44 6.04 -1.14
C GLN A 46 10.74 6.83 0.13
N LYS A 47 10.21 8.05 0.26
CA LYS A 47 10.39 8.85 1.47
C LYS A 47 9.89 8.13 2.72
N LEU A 48 8.73 7.47 2.63
CA LEU A 48 8.21 6.69 3.75
C LEU A 48 9.16 5.55 4.13
N LEU A 49 9.67 4.80 3.16
CA LEU A 49 10.65 3.73 3.41
C LEU A 49 11.93 4.28 4.03
N ASP A 50 12.46 5.39 3.51
CA ASP A 50 13.67 6.03 4.04
C ASP A 50 13.51 6.44 5.50
N LEU A 51 12.34 6.97 5.87
CA LEU A 51 12.00 7.31 7.25
C LEU A 51 11.95 6.06 8.14
N VAL A 52 11.31 4.98 7.69
CA VAL A 52 11.26 3.70 8.44
C VAL A 52 12.64 3.10 8.65
N ARG A 53 13.55 3.27 7.71
CA ARG A 53 14.91 2.73 7.77
C ARG A 53 15.91 3.68 8.44
N GLU A 54 15.47 4.85 8.89
CA GLU A 54 16.33 5.92 9.39
C GLU A 54 17.51 6.25 8.45
N LYS A 55 17.30 6.04 7.16
CA LYS A 55 18.31 6.30 6.14
C LYS A 55 18.08 7.65 5.49
N SER A 56 19.16 8.38 5.31
CA SER A 56 19.18 9.59 4.50
C SER A 56 18.69 9.27 3.08
N THR A 57 17.82 10.11 2.55
CA THR A 57 17.29 9.98 1.18
C THR A 57 18.43 9.96 0.16
N HIS A 58 18.80 8.78 -0.28
CA HIS A 58 19.69 8.65 -1.41
C HIS A 58 18.89 8.76 -2.71
N ARG A 59 19.53 9.28 -3.74
CA ARG A 59 18.94 9.55 -5.06
C ARG A 59 18.34 8.32 -5.77
N LYS A 60 18.46 7.13 -5.17
CA LYS A 60 18.00 5.87 -5.76
C LYS A 60 16.67 5.45 -5.15
N VAL A 61 15.69 5.25 -6.01
CA VAL A 61 14.41 4.68 -5.61
C VAL A 61 14.54 3.16 -5.54
N ASP A 62 14.42 2.59 -4.37
CA ASP A 62 14.58 1.16 -4.10
C ASP A 62 13.42 0.54 -3.27
N PHE A 63 12.37 1.31 -3.00
CA PHE A 63 11.27 0.84 -2.14
C PHE A 63 10.60 -0.44 -2.65
N LEU A 64 10.60 -0.69 -3.97
CA LEU A 64 10.03 -1.90 -4.56
C LEU A 64 10.79 -3.19 -4.18
N LYS A 65 11.97 -3.08 -3.59
CA LYS A 65 12.68 -4.23 -3.01
C LYS A 65 12.12 -4.67 -1.67
N TYR A 66 11.40 -3.78 -1.00
CA TYR A 66 10.89 -3.96 0.36
C TYR A 66 9.36 -3.96 0.42
N ALA A 67 8.72 -3.51 -0.64
CA ALA A 67 7.27 -3.37 -0.67
C ALA A 67 6.69 -3.91 -1.98
N PHE A 68 5.68 -4.76 -1.85
CA PHE A 68 4.81 -5.11 -2.96
C PHE A 68 3.77 -4.01 -3.15
N THR A 69 3.56 -3.58 -4.38
CA THR A 69 2.54 -2.56 -4.71
C THR A 69 1.55 -3.10 -5.71
N THR A 70 0.27 -2.89 -5.45
CA THR A 70 -0.81 -3.28 -6.34
C THR A 70 -1.96 -2.29 -6.27
N GLU A 71 -2.79 -2.25 -7.30
CA GLU A 71 -3.95 -1.38 -7.35
C GLU A 71 -5.18 -2.07 -6.77
N VAL A 72 -5.97 -1.34 -6.00
CA VAL A 72 -7.29 -1.80 -5.53
C VAL A 72 -8.31 -1.81 -6.67
N ASN A 73 -8.23 -0.82 -7.56
CA ASN A 73 -9.03 -0.76 -8.77
C ASN A 73 -8.14 -0.99 -10.00
N ASP A 74 -8.37 -2.05 -10.73
CA ASP A 74 -7.62 -2.45 -11.91
C ASP A 74 -8.09 -1.77 -13.21
N SER A 75 -9.20 -1.02 -13.16
CA SER A 75 -9.70 -0.28 -14.30
C SER A 75 -8.84 0.97 -14.57
N PRO A 76 -8.20 1.07 -15.74
CA PRO A 76 -7.39 2.23 -16.09
C PRO A 76 -8.27 3.47 -16.25
N SER A 77 -7.84 4.59 -15.63
CA SER A 77 -8.54 5.86 -15.77
C SER A 77 -7.58 7.03 -15.57
N LEU A 78 -7.80 8.13 -16.30
CA LEU A 78 -7.06 9.38 -16.12
C LEU A 78 -7.36 10.06 -14.78
N LYS A 79 -8.56 9.85 -14.25
CA LYS A 79 -9.01 10.40 -12.96
C LYS A 79 -9.75 9.32 -12.18
N THR A 80 -9.47 9.22 -10.90
CA THR A 80 -10.13 8.28 -9.99
C THR A 80 -11.66 8.41 -9.99
N SER A 81 -12.18 9.63 -10.19
CA SER A 81 -13.63 9.89 -10.28
C SER A 81 -14.29 9.21 -11.49
N ASN A 82 -13.54 8.97 -12.55
CA ASN A 82 -14.02 8.41 -13.80
C ASN A 82 -13.71 6.91 -13.93
N ALA A 83 -13.06 6.33 -12.94
CA ALA A 83 -12.70 4.92 -12.95
C ALA A 83 -13.96 4.05 -12.80
N ILE A 84 -14.06 3.03 -13.67
CA ILE A 84 -15.07 1.99 -13.56
C ILE A 84 -14.76 1.16 -12.31
N LYS A 85 -15.77 0.87 -11.50
CA LYS A 85 -15.60 0.21 -10.21
C LYS A 85 -16.16 -1.22 -10.18
N ASP A 86 -16.54 -1.75 -11.31
CA ASP A 86 -17.24 -3.05 -11.42
C ASP A 86 -16.37 -4.21 -10.92
N GLY A 87 -15.04 -4.12 -11.08
CA GLY A 87 -14.06 -5.10 -10.60
C GLY A 87 -13.72 -5.02 -9.11
N LEU A 88 -14.11 -3.96 -8.38
CA LEU A 88 -13.67 -3.74 -7.00
C LEU A 88 -14.04 -4.88 -6.05
N LYS A 89 -15.24 -5.42 -6.16
CA LYS A 89 -15.67 -6.53 -5.29
C LYS A 89 -14.80 -7.76 -5.52
N GLN A 90 -14.62 -8.14 -6.77
CA GLN A 90 -13.77 -9.28 -7.14
C GLN A 90 -12.33 -9.07 -6.69
N ARG A 91 -11.82 -7.84 -6.81
CA ARG A 91 -10.47 -7.49 -6.37
C ARG A 91 -10.28 -7.61 -4.86
N LYS A 92 -11.26 -7.15 -4.08
CA LYS A 92 -11.27 -7.30 -2.62
C LYS A 92 -11.34 -8.76 -2.20
N GLU A 93 -12.16 -9.58 -2.87
CA GLU A 93 -12.22 -11.02 -2.64
C GLU A 93 -10.88 -11.70 -2.97
N LEU A 94 -10.21 -11.28 -4.05
CA LEU A 94 -8.87 -11.76 -4.37
C LEU A 94 -7.87 -11.45 -3.24
N PHE A 95 -7.88 -10.22 -2.70
CA PHE A 95 -7.02 -9.86 -1.58
C PHE A 95 -7.31 -10.72 -0.34
N LYS A 96 -8.59 -10.96 -0.06
CA LYS A 96 -9.03 -11.77 1.08
C LYS A 96 -8.57 -13.22 0.99
N ASN A 97 -8.64 -13.81 -0.20
CA ASN A 97 -8.48 -15.24 -0.42
C ASN A 97 -7.06 -15.64 -0.89
N THR A 98 -6.13 -14.71 -0.94
CA THR A 98 -4.77 -14.97 -1.40
C THR A 98 -3.78 -14.91 -0.25
N ASP A 99 -3.19 -16.05 0.10
CA ASP A 99 -2.21 -16.19 1.18
C ASP A 99 -1.06 -15.18 1.03
N PHE A 100 -0.56 -15.00 -0.19
CA PHE A 100 0.48 -14.02 -0.49
C PHE A 100 0.16 -12.62 0.06
N ILE A 101 -1.07 -12.13 -0.07
CA ILE A 101 -1.48 -10.83 0.50
C ILE A 101 -1.69 -10.94 2.00
N GLN A 102 -2.22 -12.06 2.45
CA GLN A 102 -2.53 -12.26 3.88
C GLN A 102 -1.29 -12.44 4.75
N GLU A 103 -0.17 -12.86 4.18
CA GLU A 103 1.10 -13.05 4.89
C GLU A 103 1.86 -11.74 5.17
N PHE A 104 1.54 -10.63 4.47
CA PHE A 104 2.21 -9.35 4.75
C PHE A 104 1.92 -8.88 6.18
N PRO A 105 2.97 -8.61 6.98
CA PRO A 105 2.82 -8.11 8.34
C PRO A 105 2.33 -6.66 8.38
N ILE A 106 2.52 -5.93 7.29
CA ILE A 106 2.08 -4.54 7.14
C ILE A 106 1.41 -4.37 5.78
N VAL A 107 0.20 -3.81 5.79
CA VAL A 107 -0.54 -3.43 4.60
C VAL A 107 -0.89 -1.95 4.69
N ILE A 108 -0.56 -1.18 3.67
CA ILE A 108 -0.93 0.24 3.57
C ILE A 108 -1.98 0.39 2.48
N LEU A 109 -3.21 0.63 2.88
CA LEU A 109 -4.34 0.93 1.99
C LEU A 109 -4.36 2.43 1.68
N ALA A 110 -3.48 2.85 0.77
CA ALA A 110 -3.41 4.24 0.29
C ALA A 110 -4.45 4.50 -0.81
N CYS A 111 -5.71 4.21 -0.53
CA CYS A 111 -6.76 4.08 -1.54
C CYS A 111 -8.06 4.83 -1.23
N SER A 112 -8.07 5.72 -0.21
CA SER A 112 -9.27 6.49 0.14
C SER A 112 -10.51 5.61 0.33
N ASN A 113 -11.59 5.96 -0.39
CA ASN A 113 -12.91 5.34 -0.26
C ASN A 113 -13.08 4.03 -1.05
N TYR A 114 -12.00 3.45 -1.55
CA TYR A 114 -12.11 2.12 -2.17
C TYR A 114 -12.38 1.01 -1.15
N PHE A 115 -12.00 1.23 0.11
CA PHE A 115 -12.45 0.42 1.24
C PHE A 115 -13.32 1.27 2.16
N VAL A 116 -14.43 0.71 2.61
CA VAL A 116 -15.34 1.31 3.59
C VAL A 116 -15.28 0.49 4.86
N ASN A 117 -14.96 1.15 5.98
CA ASN A 117 -14.88 0.50 7.28
C ASN A 117 -15.61 1.36 8.32
N SER A 118 -16.94 1.43 8.19
CA SER A 118 -17.81 2.21 9.07
C SER A 118 -19.20 1.59 9.18
N GLY A 119 -19.84 1.74 10.32
CA GLY A 119 -21.14 1.14 10.61
C GLY A 119 -21.10 -0.38 10.45
N ASP A 120 -22.06 -0.93 9.72
CA ASP A 120 -22.15 -2.36 9.43
C ASP A 120 -21.22 -2.82 8.30
N THR A 121 -20.58 -1.86 7.62
CA THR A 121 -19.71 -2.13 6.47
C THR A 121 -18.25 -2.16 6.91
N MET A 122 -17.77 -3.32 7.30
CA MET A 122 -16.43 -3.52 7.87
C MET A 122 -15.52 -4.21 6.84
N GLU A 123 -15.33 -3.60 5.66
CA GLU A 123 -14.59 -4.23 4.55
C GLU A 123 -13.11 -4.48 4.88
N ILE A 124 -12.44 -3.53 5.54
CA ILE A 124 -11.03 -3.70 5.93
C ILE A 124 -10.89 -4.87 6.90
N ASN A 125 -11.77 -4.92 7.91
CA ASN A 125 -11.78 -6.00 8.88
C ASN A 125 -11.99 -7.35 8.19
N ASN A 126 -12.99 -7.42 7.33
CA ASN A 126 -13.39 -8.65 6.64
C ASN A 126 -12.35 -9.14 5.61
N VAL A 127 -11.66 -8.23 4.93
CA VAL A 127 -10.67 -8.58 3.91
C VAL A 127 -9.34 -8.98 4.52
N PHE A 128 -8.89 -8.31 5.57
CA PHE A 128 -7.55 -8.51 6.13
C PHE A 128 -7.52 -9.23 7.49
N GLY A 129 -8.69 -9.59 8.05
CA GLY A 129 -8.77 -10.26 9.35
C GLY A 129 -8.27 -9.39 10.49
N VAL A 130 -8.60 -8.12 10.48
CA VAL A 130 -8.14 -7.11 11.44
C VAL A 130 -9.31 -6.36 12.06
N GLU A 131 -9.05 -5.63 13.15
CA GLU A 131 -10.01 -4.74 13.79
C GLU A 131 -9.42 -3.35 13.98
N TYR A 132 -10.28 -2.33 13.99
CA TYR A 132 -9.85 -0.97 14.24
C TYR A 132 -9.26 -0.82 15.64
N ALA A 133 -8.05 -0.30 15.71
CA ALA A 133 -7.28 -0.22 16.96
C ALA A 133 -7.55 1.03 17.81
N ASN A 134 -8.53 1.85 17.43
CA ASN A 134 -8.77 3.18 18.01
C ASN A 134 -7.56 4.14 17.90
N ILE A 135 -6.74 3.90 16.88
CA ILE A 135 -5.60 4.74 16.54
C ILE A 135 -5.90 5.43 15.21
N CYS A 136 -6.06 6.74 15.26
CA CYS A 136 -6.24 7.56 14.07
C CYS A 136 -5.62 8.94 14.27
N LYS A 137 -5.26 9.58 13.17
CA LYS A 137 -4.86 10.98 13.17
C LYS A 137 -5.38 11.67 11.91
N ILE A 138 -6.00 12.83 12.11
CA ILE A 138 -6.57 13.63 11.03
C ILE A 138 -5.87 14.98 11.07
N TYR A 139 -5.04 15.26 10.06
CA TYR A 139 -4.37 16.55 9.90
C TYR A 139 -5.20 17.53 9.07
N THR A 140 -5.84 17.00 8.03
CA THR A 140 -6.77 17.69 7.14
C THR A 140 -7.75 16.70 6.53
N LYS A 141 -8.77 17.17 5.80
CA LYS A 141 -9.66 16.30 5.01
C LYS A 141 -8.96 15.41 3.97
N TYR A 142 -7.68 15.70 3.66
CA TYR A 142 -6.88 14.98 2.68
C TYR A 142 -5.68 14.24 3.27
N ASN A 143 -5.37 14.46 4.54
CA ASN A 143 -4.26 13.85 5.22
C ASN A 143 -4.77 13.27 6.54
N TRP A 144 -4.91 11.97 6.58
CA TRP A 144 -5.42 11.22 7.72
C TRP A 144 -4.99 9.76 7.61
N PHE A 145 -5.01 9.03 8.73
CA PHE A 145 -4.89 7.59 8.74
C PHE A 145 -5.69 6.96 9.88
N TYR A 146 -6.00 5.67 9.70
CA TYR A 146 -6.60 4.77 10.68
C TYR A 146 -5.79 3.50 10.73
N VAL A 147 -5.57 2.95 11.93
CA VAL A 147 -4.77 1.74 12.15
C VAL A 147 -5.64 0.60 12.62
N HIS A 148 -5.41 -0.57 12.06
CA HIS A 148 -6.09 -1.81 12.39
C HIS A 148 -5.05 -2.89 12.69
N TYR A 149 -5.37 -3.80 13.61
CA TYR A 149 -4.52 -4.95 13.94
C TYR A 149 -5.35 -6.24 13.94
N ASN A 150 -4.71 -7.36 13.61
CA ASN A 150 -5.28 -8.66 13.93
C ASN A 150 -5.15 -8.94 15.44
N SER A 151 -5.84 -9.98 15.93
CA SER A 151 -5.96 -10.29 17.37
C SER A 151 -4.61 -10.46 18.07
N ASN A 152 -3.64 -11.08 17.43
CA ASN A 152 -2.30 -11.32 17.98
C ASN A 152 -1.28 -10.21 17.64
N LYS A 153 -1.71 -9.16 16.97
CA LYS A 153 -0.89 -8.01 16.55
C LYS A 153 0.33 -8.37 15.70
N THR A 154 0.22 -9.43 14.91
CA THR A 154 1.25 -9.80 13.92
C THR A 154 1.02 -9.14 12.55
N LYS A 155 -0.20 -8.63 12.32
CA LYS A 155 -0.55 -7.87 11.12
C LYS A 155 -1.06 -6.49 11.49
N MET A 156 -0.56 -5.47 10.82
CA MET A 156 -1.03 -4.09 10.87
C MET A 156 -1.57 -3.66 9.50
N VAL A 157 -2.76 -3.09 9.48
CA VAL A 157 -3.32 -2.45 8.28
C VAL A 157 -3.50 -0.97 8.54
N ILE A 158 -2.88 -0.15 7.73
CA ILE A 158 -3.01 1.31 7.78
C ILE A 158 -3.90 1.74 6.63
N HIS A 159 -5.04 2.34 6.93
CA HIS A 159 -5.92 2.93 5.94
C HIS A 159 -5.69 4.42 5.86
N THR A 160 -5.41 4.92 4.67
CA THR A 160 -5.15 6.34 4.41
C THR A 160 -5.59 6.73 3.00
N ARG A 161 -5.51 8.00 2.72
CA ARG A 161 -5.68 8.51 1.37
C ARG A 161 -4.44 8.22 0.53
N ASN A 162 -4.60 8.29 -0.79
CA ASN A 162 -3.48 8.16 -1.73
C ASN A 162 -2.32 9.09 -1.34
N LEU A 163 -1.14 8.51 -1.20
CA LEU A 163 0.09 9.22 -0.88
C LEU A 163 0.66 9.88 -2.15
N ASN A 164 0.18 11.06 -2.45
CA ASN A 164 0.56 11.85 -3.64
C ASN A 164 1.22 13.19 -3.25
N SER A 165 1.27 14.14 -4.18
CA SER A 165 1.94 15.44 -4.01
C SER A 165 1.51 16.25 -2.79
N ASN A 166 0.27 16.08 -2.32
CA ASN A 166 -0.30 16.87 -1.23
C ASN A 166 -0.17 16.21 0.14
N VAL A 167 0.66 15.19 0.26
CA VAL A 167 0.92 14.51 1.53
C VAL A 167 1.79 15.38 2.42
N LYS A 168 1.33 15.62 3.65
CA LYS A 168 2.09 16.32 4.68
C LYS A 168 3.28 15.48 5.17
N ALA A 169 4.38 16.15 5.52
CA ALA A 169 5.56 15.49 6.05
C ALA A 169 5.24 14.76 7.37
N GLU A 170 4.49 15.43 8.24
CA GLU A 170 4.11 14.88 9.55
C GLU A 170 3.29 13.58 9.44
N LEU A 171 2.48 13.44 8.38
CA LEU A 171 1.77 12.18 8.14
C LEU A 171 2.74 11.06 7.80
N LEU A 172 3.73 11.30 6.93
CA LEU A 172 4.72 10.29 6.58
C LEU A 172 5.59 9.91 7.78
N GLU A 173 5.95 10.86 8.62
CA GLU A 173 6.73 10.65 9.85
C GLU A 173 5.97 9.80 10.86
N ASP A 174 4.69 10.10 11.10
CA ASP A 174 3.86 9.29 12.00
C ASP A 174 3.63 7.88 11.45
N LEU A 175 3.40 7.73 10.14
CA LEU A 175 3.29 6.41 9.52
C LEU A 175 4.59 5.62 9.64
N ALA A 176 5.74 6.26 9.41
CA ALA A 176 7.05 5.62 9.54
C ALA A 176 7.28 5.11 10.95
N LYS A 177 6.99 5.92 11.96
CA LYS A 177 7.10 5.53 13.36
C LYS A 177 6.24 4.33 13.71
N LEU A 178 4.97 4.31 13.29
CA LEU A 178 4.07 3.18 13.50
C LEU A 178 4.59 1.89 12.85
N ILE A 179 5.11 2.00 11.62
CA ILE A 179 5.67 0.88 10.88
C ILE A 179 6.92 0.34 11.56
N GLU A 180 7.85 1.22 11.93
CA GLU A 180 9.08 0.87 12.63
C GLU A 180 8.80 0.16 13.96
N GLU A 181 7.93 0.74 14.80
CA GLU A 181 7.52 0.13 16.06
C GLU A 181 6.90 -1.26 15.87
N HIS A 182 6.10 -1.45 14.81
CA HIS A 182 5.49 -2.74 14.51
C HIS A 182 6.52 -3.76 14.04
N LEU A 183 7.41 -3.39 13.11
CA LEU A 183 8.50 -4.25 12.64
C LEU A 183 9.44 -4.64 13.77
N SER A 184 9.79 -3.71 14.65
CA SER A 184 10.62 -3.98 15.82
C SER A 184 9.99 -5.00 16.75
N LYS A 185 8.69 -4.93 17.02
CA LYS A 185 7.95 -5.93 17.82
C LYS A 185 7.98 -7.32 17.18
N LEU A 186 7.95 -7.38 15.86
CA LEU A 186 8.02 -8.63 15.10
C LEU A 186 9.46 -9.10 14.86
N LYS A 187 10.47 -8.34 15.26
CA LYS A 187 11.91 -8.60 15.01
C LYS A 187 12.24 -8.69 13.50
N ILE A 188 11.54 -7.92 12.69
CA ILE A 188 11.76 -7.82 11.24
C ILE A 188 12.69 -6.62 10.98
N GLN A 189 13.77 -6.86 10.23
CA GLN A 189 14.70 -5.81 9.76
C GLN A 189 14.50 -5.55 8.25
N LEU A 190 14.55 -4.28 7.83
CA LEU A 190 14.46 -3.84 6.44
C LEU A 190 15.84 -3.49 5.86
#